data_f77c34ddf1cf9211785d0ac149cab52e
#
_entry.id   f77c34ddf1cf9211785d0ac149cab52e
#
_cell.length_a   1.000
_cell.length_b   1.000
_cell.length_c   1.000
_cell.angle_alpha   90.00
_cell.angle_beta   90.00
_cell.angle_gamma   90.00
#
_symmetry.space_group_name_H-M   'P 1'
#
loop_
_entity.id
_entity.type
_entity.pdbx_description
1 polymer ?
#
loop_
_entity_poly.entity_id
_entity_poly.type
_entity_poly.pdbx_seq_one_letter_code
_entity_poly.pdbx_strand_id
1 'polypeptide(L)'
;FQPSTEFTLHERGKVRRITGEQIHDRVAKHGLCDEVLTPAVRKYLIYDNSASIKGKGIDFARKRLVTHLRRYYRQHGSNDGYILLIDFSKYYDNIRHDDLMAQFEKYVHDERALNFLRAVIDRSKVDVSYMTDEEYAGCMDRVFNSLEYQDVDRSLLTGEKFMYKHLNIGDQVAQVAGIIYPIPIDNYVKIVKGVKFYGRYMDDSYAIHESKEFLEELLQGIIAIANNLGITVNTRKTRIVKLSSLWRFLQVQYAL
;
A
#
# COMPACT_ATOMS: atom_id res chain seq x y z
N PHE A 1 -11.21 10.18 -20.86
CA PHE A 1 -11.46 10.60 -19.48
C PHE A 1 -11.80 12.08 -19.39
N GLN A 2 -12.71 12.45 -18.50
CA GLN A 2 -13.09 13.83 -18.25
C GLN A 2 -12.11 14.51 -17.26
N PRO A 3 -12.06 15.86 -17.23
CA PRO A 3 -11.27 16.58 -16.23
C PRO A 3 -11.70 16.22 -14.81
N SER A 4 -10.73 15.96 -13.94
CA SER A 4 -10.96 15.69 -12.52
C SER A 4 -10.90 16.98 -11.69
N THR A 5 -11.55 16.97 -10.52
CA THR A 5 -11.46 18.04 -9.53
C THR A 5 -10.51 17.60 -8.42
N GLU A 6 -9.57 18.47 -8.06
CA GLU A 6 -8.65 18.19 -6.95
C GLU A 6 -9.04 19.03 -5.74
N PHE A 7 -8.99 18.43 -4.58
CA PHE A 7 -9.22 19.10 -3.31
C PHE A 7 -8.36 18.50 -2.19
N THR A 8 -8.13 19.29 -1.17
CA THR A 8 -7.34 18.90 -0.02
C THR A 8 -8.26 18.47 1.11
N LEU A 9 -8.01 17.26 1.64
CA LEU A 9 -8.70 16.72 2.80
C LEU A 9 -7.78 16.75 4.02
N HIS A 10 -8.24 17.39 5.09
CA HIS A 10 -7.58 17.37 6.39
C HIS A 10 -8.22 16.29 7.27
N GLU A 11 -7.53 15.20 7.45
CA GLU A 11 -8.01 14.09 8.27
C GLU A 11 -6.99 13.70 9.34
N ARG A 12 -7.36 13.86 10.61
CA ARG A 12 -6.56 13.42 11.77
C ARG A 12 -5.11 13.94 11.76
N GLY A 13 -4.96 15.21 11.46
CA GLY A 13 -3.64 15.87 11.40
C GLY A 13 -2.81 15.50 10.16
N LYS A 14 -3.38 14.77 9.21
CA LYS A 14 -2.77 14.49 7.90
C LYS A 14 -3.47 15.28 6.82
N VAL A 15 -2.70 15.88 5.94
CA VAL A 15 -3.16 16.52 4.71
C VAL A 15 -3.08 15.50 3.59
N ARG A 16 -4.17 15.35 2.84
CA ARG A 16 -4.24 14.46 1.66
C ARG A 16 -4.81 15.22 0.49
N ARG A 17 -4.18 15.10 -0.66
CA ARG A 17 -4.75 15.54 -1.94
C ARG A 17 -5.64 14.42 -2.46
N ILE A 18 -6.88 14.74 -2.76
CA ILE A 18 -7.87 13.81 -3.27
C ILE A 18 -8.24 14.24 -4.68
N THR A 19 -8.24 13.30 -5.61
CA THR A 19 -8.70 13.50 -6.97
C THR A 19 -10.14 13.01 -7.08
N GLY A 20 -11.07 13.96 -7.21
CA GLY A 20 -12.48 13.70 -7.45
C GLY A 20 -12.76 13.56 -8.95
N GLU A 21 -13.14 12.38 -9.38
CA GLU A 21 -13.42 12.09 -10.79
C GLU A 21 -14.89 12.26 -11.12
N GLN A 22 -15.15 12.51 -12.42
CA GLN A 22 -16.51 12.55 -12.95
C GLN A 22 -17.19 11.18 -12.87
N ILE A 23 -18.51 11.16 -12.72
CA ILE A 23 -19.28 9.95 -12.47
C ILE A 23 -19.08 8.87 -13.56
N HIS A 24 -18.98 9.28 -14.82
CA HIS A 24 -18.77 8.34 -15.94
C HIS A 24 -17.45 7.59 -15.82
N ASP A 25 -16.35 8.31 -15.51
CA ASP A 25 -15.03 7.72 -15.33
C ASP A 25 -15.01 6.79 -14.11
N ARG A 26 -15.69 7.19 -13.03
CA ARG A 26 -15.83 6.34 -11.83
C ARG A 26 -16.57 5.04 -12.14
N VAL A 27 -17.70 5.10 -12.85
CA VAL A 27 -18.48 3.92 -13.23
C VAL A 27 -17.63 2.96 -14.07
N ALA A 28 -16.89 3.48 -15.06
CA ALA A 28 -16.03 2.67 -15.91
C ALA A 28 -14.91 1.99 -15.09
N LYS A 29 -14.26 2.72 -14.16
CA LYS A 29 -13.23 2.17 -13.28
C LYS A 29 -13.79 1.16 -12.28
N HIS A 30 -15.00 1.39 -11.74
CA HIS A 30 -15.67 0.42 -10.90
C HIS A 30 -15.94 -0.88 -11.66
N GLY A 31 -16.46 -0.80 -12.90
CA GLY A 31 -16.65 -1.97 -13.75
C GLY A 31 -15.34 -2.74 -13.98
N LEU A 32 -14.24 -2.05 -14.30
CA LEU A 32 -12.93 -2.68 -14.44
C LEU A 32 -12.49 -3.37 -13.14
N CYS A 33 -12.61 -2.70 -12.01
CA CYS A 33 -12.18 -3.24 -10.72
C CYS A 33 -13.03 -4.44 -10.27
N ASP A 34 -14.35 -4.34 -10.39
CA ASP A 34 -15.28 -5.33 -9.84
C ASP A 34 -15.38 -6.58 -10.70
N GLU A 35 -15.35 -6.42 -12.04
CA GLU A 35 -15.55 -7.52 -12.99
C GLU A 35 -14.23 -8.15 -13.46
N VAL A 36 -13.11 -7.41 -13.43
CA VAL A 36 -11.84 -7.92 -13.98
C VAL A 36 -10.74 -7.97 -12.92
N LEU A 37 -10.33 -6.82 -12.36
CA LEU A 37 -9.11 -6.76 -11.55
C LEU A 37 -9.26 -7.53 -10.23
N THR A 38 -10.32 -7.27 -9.46
CA THR A 38 -10.53 -7.91 -8.16
C THR A 38 -10.73 -9.42 -8.28
N PRO A 39 -11.56 -9.95 -9.21
CA PRO A 39 -11.67 -11.39 -9.42
C PRO A 39 -10.36 -12.06 -9.82
N ALA A 40 -9.59 -11.44 -10.73
CA ALA A 40 -8.32 -11.99 -11.20
C ALA A 40 -7.29 -12.13 -10.08
N VAL A 41 -7.19 -11.13 -9.19
CA VAL A 41 -6.13 -11.07 -8.16
C VAL A 41 -6.53 -11.70 -6.83
N ARG A 42 -7.81 -11.83 -6.53
CA ARG A 42 -8.34 -12.26 -5.22
C ARG A 42 -7.73 -13.58 -4.72
N LYS A 43 -7.48 -14.54 -5.61
CA LYS A 43 -6.91 -15.85 -5.27
C LYS A 43 -5.42 -15.80 -4.88
N TYR A 44 -4.74 -14.72 -5.21
CA TYR A 44 -3.31 -14.52 -4.90
C TYR A 44 -3.10 -13.68 -3.64
N LEU A 45 -4.17 -13.07 -3.13
CA LEU A 45 -4.10 -12.32 -1.87
C LEU A 45 -4.13 -13.27 -0.68
N ILE A 46 -3.34 -12.96 0.33
CA ILE A 46 -3.43 -13.68 1.61
C ILE A 46 -4.84 -13.53 2.20
N TYR A 47 -5.30 -14.56 2.94
CA TYR A 47 -6.62 -14.49 3.59
C TYR A 47 -6.76 -13.27 4.49
N ASP A 48 -5.69 -12.89 5.20
CA ASP A 48 -5.64 -11.77 6.14
C ASP A 48 -5.26 -10.42 5.48
N ASN A 49 -5.33 -10.31 4.13
CA ASN A 49 -5.50 -9.02 3.48
C ASN A 49 -6.93 -8.55 3.73
N SER A 50 -7.05 -7.41 4.40
CA SER A 50 -8.35 -6.95 4.95
C SER A 50 -8.89 -5.72 4.25
N ALA A 51 -8.13 -5.08 3.36
CA ALA A 51 -8.51 -3.86 2.67
C ALA A 51 -9.06 -4.15 1.27
N SER A 52 -9.95 -3.31 0.79
CA SER A 52 -10.48 -3.25 -0.58
C SER A 52 -11.00 -4.58 -1.15
N ILE A 53 -11.50 -5.45 -0.29
CA ILE A 53 -12.15 -6.71 -0.65
C ILE A 53 -13.56 -6.71 -0.08
N LYS A 54 -14.55 -7.00 -0.92
CA LYS A 54 -15.96 -7.10 -0.51
C LYS A 54 -16.12 -8.09 0.65
N GLY A 55 -16.80 -7.66 1.70
CA GLY A 55 -17.00 -8.43 2.94
C GLY A 55 -15.84 -8.35 3.93
N LYS A 56 -14.78 -7.61 3.61
CA LYS A 56 -13.68 -7.29 4.52
C LYS A 56 -13.62 -5.77 4.77
N GLY A 57 -12.77 -5.33 5.67
CA GLY A 57 -12.61 -3.94 6.03
C GLY A 57 -11.87 -3.81 7.36
N ILE A 58 -11.89 -2.64 7.94
CA ILE A 58 -11.17 -2.34 9.18
C ILE A 58 -11.62 -3.24 10.35
N ASP A 59 -12.90 -3.54 10.46
CA ASP A 59 -13.42 -4.42 11.52
C ASP A 59 -13.02 -5.88 11.31
N PHE A 60 -12.96 -6.32 10.04
CA PHE A 60 -12.39 -7.63 9.73
C PHE A 60 -10.91 -7.69 10.14
N ALA A 61 -10.10 -6.68 9.80
CA ALA A 61 -8.69 -6.61 10.17
C ALA A 61 -8.50 -6.70 11.70
N ARG A 62 -9.28 -5.94 12.46
CA ARG A 62 -9.26 -5.95 13.93
C ARG A 62 -9.66 -7.31 14.51
N LYS A 63 -10.73 -7.91 13.99
CA LYS A 63 -11.17 -9.27 14.40
C LYS A 63 -10.11 -10.32 14.08
N ARG A 64 -9.43 -10.21 12.94
CA ARG A 64 -8.34 -11.12 12.56
C ARG A 64 -7.14 -11.00 13.48
N LEU A 65 -6.74 -9.78 13.81
CA LEU A 65 -5.66 -9.56 14.78
C LEU A 65 -6.00 -10.18 16.15
N VAL A 66 -7.20 -9.93 16.69
CA VAL A 66 -7.65 -10.55 17.95
C VAL A 66 -7.66 -12.08 17.85
N THR A 67 -8.05 -12.63 16.70
CA THR A 67 -8.03 -14.08 16.46
C THR A 67 -6.58 -14.61 16.49
N HIS A 68 -5.62 -13.88 15.89
CA HIS A 68 -4.21 -14.25 15.90
C HIS A 68 -3.63 -14.19 17.31
N LEU A 69 -3.93 -13.15 18.09
CA LEU A 69 -3.51 -13.03 19.48
C LEU A 69 -4.03 -14.20 20.33
N ARG A 70 -5.32 -14.53 20.23
CA ARG A 70 -5.93 -15.66 20.94
C ARG A 70 -5.34 -17.01 20.54
N ARG A 71 -5.03 -17.21 19.25
CA ARG A 71 -4.38 -18.43 18.75
C ARG A 71 -2.94 -18.51 19.21
N TYR A 72 -2.22 -17.40 19.20
CA TYR A 72 -0.85 -17.31 19.73
C TYR A 72 -0.84 -17.75 21.20
N TYR A 73 -1.68 -17.12 22.04
CA TYR A 73 -1.78 -17.47 23.47
C TYR A 73 -2.10 -18.95 23.69
N ARG A 74 -3.05 -19.52 22.94
CA ARG A 74 -3.40 -20.95 23.06
C ARG A 74 -2.25 -21.88 22.65
N GLN A 75 -1.44 -21.46 21.66
CA GLN A 75 -0.33 -22.26 21.17
C GLN A 75 0.86 -22.23 22.13
N HIS A 76 1.13 -21.11 22.78
CA HIS A 76 2.33 -20.88 23.59
C HIS A 76 2.05 -20.94 25.10
N GLY A 77 0.79 -20.90 25.53
CA GLY A 77 0.40 -20.91 26.94
C GLY A 77 0.72 -19.62 27.69
N SER A 78 1.28 -18.61 27.01
CA SER A 78 1.70 -17.34 27.60
C SER A 78 1.52 -16.19 26.61
N ASN A 79 1.69 -14.96 27.10
CA ASN A 79 1.80 -13.74 26.29
C ASN A 79 3.26 -13.32 26.03
N ASP A 80 4.22 -14.21 26.31
CA ASP A 80 5.61 -13.99 25.98
C ASP A 80 5.81 -14.05 24.48
N GLY A 81 6.17 -12.92 23.90
CA GLY A 81 6.35 -12.77 22.46
C GLY A 81 6.29 -11.32 22.02
N TYR A 82 6.39 -11.15 20.74
CA TYR A 82 6.53 -9.83 20.14
C TYR A 82 5.61 -9.66 18.93
N ILE A 83 5.21 -8.44 18.67
CA ILE A 83 4.56 -8.03 17.44
C ILE A 83 5.42 -7.01 16.72
N LEU A 84 5.67 -7.27 15.44
CA LEU A 84 6.22 -6.31 14.49
C LEU A 84 5.06 -5.58 13.85
N LEU A 85 5.05 -4.26 13.95
CA LEU A 85 4.10 -3.35 13.29
C LEU A 85 4.85 -2.60 12.19
N ILE A 86 4.33 -2.62 10.97
CA ILE A 86 4.99 -2.08 9.78
C ILE A 86 4.11 -1.00 9.16
N ASP A 87 4.72 0.12 8.82
CA ASP A 87 4.13 1.25 8.09
C ASP A 87 5.05 1.64 6.94
N PHE A 88 4.51 2.07 5.80
CA PHE A 88 5.30 2.57 4.67
C PHE A 88 5.23 4.09 4.57
N SER A 89 6.34 4.70 4.19
CA SER A 89 6.42 6.15 3.98
C SER A 89 5.75 6.54 2.67
N LYS A 90 4.73 7.42 2.72
CA LYS A 90 4.08 7.96 1.51
C LYS A 90 3.74 6.87 0.49
N TYR A 91 3.04 5.84 0.94
CA TYR A 91 2.84 4.58 0.20
C TYR A 91 2.37 4.80 -1.23
N TYR A 92 1.25 5.51 -1.44
CA TYR A 92 0.69 5.77 -2.76
C TYR A 92 1.55 6.68 -3.64
N ASP A 93 2.33 7.58 -3.04
CA ASP A 93 3.28 8.44 -3.77
C ASP A 93 4.49 7.66 -4.30
N ASN A 94 4.70 6.43 -3.85
CA ASN A 94 5.88 5.63 -4.17
C ASN A 94 5.59 4.34 -4.93
N ILE A 95 4.36 4.15 -5.40
CA ILE A 95 3.99 3.04 -6.29
C ILE A 95 4.44 3.40 -7.71
N ARG A 96 5.43 2.69 -8.23
CA ARG A 96 5.94 2.87 -9.60
C ARG A 96 4.97 2.29 -10.61
N HIS A 97 4.65 3.04 -11.67
CA HIS A 97 3.65 2.65 -12.66
C HIS A 97 4.04 1.37 -13.40
N ASP A 98 5.30 1.26 -13.84
CA ASP A 98 5.78 0.09 -14.60
C ASP A 98 5.76 -1.18 -13.74
N ASP A 99 6.24 -1.09 -12.48
CA ASP A 99 6.23 -2.22 -11.56
C ASP A 99 4.81 -2.67 -11.22
N LEU A 100 3.89 -1.71 -11.08
CA LEU A 100 2.48 -2.00 -10.85
C LEU A 100 1.85 -2.69 -12.06
N MET A 101 2.10 -2.18 -13.27
CA MET A 101 1.60 -2.82 -14.50
C MET A 101 2.17 -4.22 -14.66
N ALA A 102 3.47 -4.41 -14.44
CA ALA A 102 4.10 -5.73 -14.49
C ALA A 102 3.50 -6.73 -13.46
N GLN A 103 3.01 -6.22 -12.34
CA GLN A 103 2.29 -7.08 -11.38
C GLN A 103 0.89 -7.42 -11.86
N PHE A 104 0.13 -6.47 -12.41
CA PHE A 104 -1.20 -6.75 -12.96
C PHE A 104 -1.16 -7.74 -14.12
N GLU A 105 -0.18 -7.64 -15.01
CA GLU A 105 0.02 -8.53 -16.16
C GLU A 105 0.22 -10.00 -15.78
N LYS A 106 0.68 -10.27 -14.55
CA LYS A 106 0.76 -11.66 -14.02
C LYS A 106 -0.61 -12.29 -13.78
N TYR A 107 -1.64 -11.49 -13.59
CA TYR A 107 -2.96 -11.94 -13.14
C TYR A 107 -4.07 -11.64 -14.13
N VAL A 108 -3.91 -10.61 -14.94
CA VAL A 108 -4.88 -10.14 -15.93
C VAL A 108 -4.29 -10.34 -17.32
N HIS A 109 -5.01 -11.06 -18.19
CA HIS A 109 -4.52 -11.40 -19.53
C HIS A 109 -5.39 -10.79 -20.64
N ASP A 110 -6.43 -10.03 -20.28
CA ASP A 110 -7.23 -9.29 -21.23
C ASP A 110 -6.54 -7.97 -21.59
N GLU A 111 -6.12 -7.84 -22.84
CA GLU A 111 -5.38 -6.67 -23.32
C GLU A 111 -6.18 -5.37 -23.26
N ARG A 112 -7.53 -5.44 -23.44
CA ARG A 112 -8.39 -4.25 -23.37
C ARG A 112 -8.44 -3.73 -21.93
N ALA A 113 -8.56 -4.65 -20.96
CA ALA A 113 -8.52 -4.31 -19.54
C ALA A 113 -7.16 -3.73 -19.15
N LEU A 114 -6.04 -4.33 -19.60
CA LEU A 114 -4.70 -3.83 -19.35
C LEU A 114 -4.47 -2.45 -19.99
N ASN A 115 -4.90 -2.22 -21.21
CA ASN A 115 -4.78 -0.93 -21.88
C ASN A 115 -5.61 0.15 -21.18
N PHE A 116 -6.83 -0.19 -20.74
CA PHE A 116 -7.64 0.73 -19.94
C PHE A 116 -7.00 1.02 -18.58
N LEU A 117 -6.49 0.00 -17.90
CA LEU A 117 -5.77 0.15 -16.64
C LEU A 117 -4.54 1.04 -16.78
N ARG A 118 -3.72 0.82 -17.83
CA ARG A 118 -2.55 1.65 -18.14
C ARG A 118 -2.92 3.11 -18.33
N ALA A 119 -4.00 3.37 -19.08
CA ALA A 119 -4.51 4.73 -19.28
C ALA A 119 -5.00 5.38 -17.98
N VAL A 120 -5.57 4.60 -17.05
CA VAL A 120 -5.98 5.08 -15.72
C VAL A 120 -4.77 5.44 -14.86
N ILE A 121 -3.78 4.55 -14.79
CA ILE A 121 -2.56 4.73 -14.00
C ILE A 121 -1.75 5.92 -14.52
N ASP A 122 -1.63 6.08 -15.85
CA ASP A 122 -0.89 7.20 -16.47
C ASP A 122 -1.44 8.57 -16.07
N ARG A 123 -2.73 8.69 -15.75
CA ARG A 123 -3.32 9.95 -15.24
C ARG A 123 -2.78 10.36 -13.86
N SER A 124 -2.13 9.46 -13.15
CA SER A 124 -1.54 9.74 -11.84
C SER A 124 -0.09 10.24 -11.95
N LYS A 125 0.49 10.32 -13.15
CA LYS A 125 1.82 10.90 -13.33
C LYS A 125 1.84 12.37 -12.91
N VAL A 126 2.93 12.79 -12.28
CA VAL A 126 3.11 14.16 -11.81
C VAL A 126 4.04 14.89 -12.77
N ASP A 127 3.61 16.09 -13.26
CA ASP A 127 4.47 16.94 -14.06
C ASP A 127 5.58 17.51 -13.19
N VAL A 128 6.81 17.24 -13.56
CA VAL A 128 8.03 17.65 -12.87
C VAL A 128 9.01 18.32 -13.84
N SER A 129 8.49 18.99 -14.88
CA SER A 129 9.28 19.64 -15.92
C SER A 129 10.29 20.68 -15.38
N TYR A 130 10.02 21.24 -14.21
CA TYR A 130 10.88 22.19 -13.50
C TYR A 130 12.06 21.53 -12.77
N MET A 131 12.06 20.19 -12.59
CA MET A 131 13.14 19.49 -11.88
C MET A 131 14.36 19.32 -12.78
N THR A 132 15.53 19.54 -12.20
CA THR A 132 16.81 19.11 -12.81
C THR A 132 16.86 17.59 -12.90
N ASP A 133 17.79 17.05 -13.69
CA ASP A 133 17.95 15.60 -13.78
C ASP A 133 18.45 14.97 -12.48
N GLU A 134 19.24 15.71 -11.71
CA GLU A 134 19.70 15.27 -10.38
C GLU A 134 18.55 15.21 -9.37
N GLU A 135 17.68 16.22 -9.35
CA GLU A 135 16.48 16.24 -8.50
C GLU A 135 15.53 15.12 -8.86
N TYR A 136 15.29 14.90 -10.15
CA TYR A 136 14.47 13.80 -10.65
C TYR A 136 15.02 12.44 -10.23
N ALA A 137 16.30 12.18 -10.46
CA ALA A 137 16.97 10.95 -10.04
C ALA A 137 16.89 10.76 -8.51
N GLY A 138 17.12 11.83 -7.75
CA GLY A 138 16.96 11.83 -6.31
C GLY A 138 15.54 11.46 -5.85
N CYS A 139 14.50 11.92 -6.55
CA CYS A 139 13.11 11.54 -6.27
C CYS A 139 12.79 10.11 -6.65
N MET A 140 13.44 9.54 -7.67
CA MET A 140 13.29 8.13 -8.01
C MET A 140 13.89 7.21 -6.95
N ASP A 141 15.01 7.58 -6.35
CA ASP A 141 15.75 6.78 -5.36
C ASP A 141 15.27 6.99 -3.92
N ARG A 142 14.59 8.11 -3.64
CA ARG A 142 14.10 8.47 -2.30
C ARG A 142 12.59 8.37 -2.22
N VAL A 143 12.06 8.65 -1.02
CA VAL A 143 10.62 8.79 -0.79
C VAL A 143 10.13 10.05 -1.51
N PHE A 144 9.32 9.87 -2.53
CA PHE A 144 8.59 10.96 -3.19
C PHE A 144 7.40 11.39 -2.31
N ASN A 145 7.13 12.67 -2.27
CA ASN A 145 5.99 13.25 -1.55
C ASN A 145 5.30 14.25 -2.47
N SER A 146 4.21 13.85 -3.09
CA SER A 146 3.47 14.69 -4.04
C SER A 146 2.97 16.02 -3.45
N LEU A 147 2.80 16.09 -2.12
CA LEU A 147 2.38 17.31 -1.44
C LEU A 147 3.44 18.42 -1.47
N GLU A 148 4.71 18.10 -1.60
CA GLU A 148 5.80 19.09 -1.65
C GLU A 148 5.84 19.86 -2.97
N TYR A 149 5.14 19.36 -3.98
CA TYR A 149 5.15 19.92 -5.34
C TYR A 149 3.82 20.53 -5.75
N GLN A 150 2.91 20.79 -4.80
CA GLN A 150 1.59 21.36 -5.08
C GLN A 150 1.60 22.86 -5.36
N ASP A 151 2.58 23.57 -4.79
CA ASP A 151 2.68 25.03 -4.85
C ASP A 151 3.65 25.51 -5.94
N VAL A 152 4.00 24.62 -6.89
CA VAL A 152 4.85 24.98 -8.03
C VAL A 152 4.07 25.89 -8.99
N ASP A 153 4.71 26.95 -9.48
CA ASP A 153 4.13 27.86 -10.46
C ASP A 153 3.74 27.06 -11.72
N ARG A 154 2.49 27.20 -12.13
CA ARG A 154 1.93 26.50 -13.30
C ARG A 154 2.67 26.78 -14.59
N SER A 155 3.34 27.93 -14.71
CA SER A 155 4.15 28.27 -15.88
C SER A 155 5.38 27.36 -16.04
N LEU A 156 5.81 26.72 -14.97
CA LEU A 156 6.93 25.77 -14.95
C LEU A 156 6.51 24.32 -15.27
N LEU A 157 5.21 24.05 -15.31
CA LEU A 157 4.64 22.73 -15.62
C LEU A 157 4.39 22.64 -17.13
N THR A 158 5.46 22.40 -17.91
CA THR A 158 5.41 22.42 -19.38
C THR A 158 4.92 21.12 -19.99
N GLY A 159 4.78 20.04 -19.21
CA GLY A 159 4.41 18.72 -19.72
C GLY A 159 5.53 17.97 -20.42
N GLU A 160 6.78 18.38 -20.25
CA GLU A 160 7.93 17.77 -20.92
C GLU A 160 8.57 16.65 -20.08
N LYS A 161 8.39 16.65 -18.74
CA LYS A 161 8.97 15.68 -17.84
C LYS A 161 7.96 15.22 -16.78
N PHE A 162 7.78 13.91 -16.66
CA PHE A 162 6.81 13.33 -15.72
C PHE A 162 7.44 12.35 -14.75
N MET A 163 6.95 12.38 -13.50
CA MET A 163 7.23 11.38 -12.48
C MET A 163 6.18 10.26 -12.56
N TYR A 164 6.61 9.04 -12.87
CA TYR A 164 5.76 7.84 -12.94
C TYR A 164 5.82 7.02 -11.65
N LYS A 165 5.66 7.69 -10.51
CA LYS A 165 5.83 7.14 -9.16
C LYS A 165 4.79 7.72 -8.21
N HIS A 166 3.54 7.75 -8.60
CA HIS A 166 2.44 8.26 -7.79
C HIS A 166 1.12 7.65 -8.25
N LEU A 167 0.21 7.40 -7.31
CA LEU A 167 -1.18 7.07 -7.61
C LEU A 167 -2.11 8.06 -6.93
N ASN A 168 -3.06 8.58 -7.69
CA ASN A 168 -4.10 9.46 -7.19
C ASN A 168 -4.96 8.75 -6.14
N ILE A 169 -5.10 9.38 -4.97
CA ILE A 169 -5.98 8.88 -3.92
C ILE A 169 -7.40 9.34 -4.22
N GLY A 170 -8.35 8.41 -4.23
CA GLY A 170 -9.77 8.70 -4.40
C GLY A 170 -10.52 7.80 -5.36
N ASP A 171 -9.82 6.95 -6.11
CA ASP A 171 -10.45 5.99 -7.00
C ASP A 171 -10.29 4.52 -6.55
N GLN A 172 -11.09 3.64 -7.14
CA GLN A 172 -11.07 2.21 -6.80
C GLN A 172 -9.84 1.51 -7.40
N VAL A 173 -9.33 1.95 -8.54
CA VAL A 173 -8.11 1.37 -9.15
C VAL A 173 -6.92 1.55 -8.22
N ALA A 174 -6.74 2.74 -7.64
CA ALA A 174 -5.70 2.97 -6.66
C ALA A 174 -5.84 2.06 -5.42
N GLN A 175 -7.09 1.82 -4.96
CA GLN A 175 -7.33 0.90 -3.85
C GLN A 175 -6.95 -0.55 -4.20
N VAL A 176 -7.31 -1.03 -5.40
CA VAL A 176 -6.93 -2.37 -5.87
C VAL A 176 -5.42 -2.46 -6.07
N ALA A 177 -4.79 -1.42 -6.65
CA ALA A 177 -3.34 -1.32 -6.76
C ALA A 177 -2.65 -1.42 -5.40
N GLY A 178 -3.18 -0.70 -4.39
CA GLY A 178 -2.64 -0.71 -3.02
C GLY A 178 -2.65 -2.07 -2.33
N ILE A 179 -3.54 -2.97 -2.71
CA ILE A 179 -3.54 -4.35 -2.15
C ILE A 179 -2.72 -5.34 -2.97
N ILE A 180 -2.50 -5.06 -4.26
CA ILE A 180 -1.73 -5.94 -5.15
C ILE A 180 -0.23 -5.67 -5.04
N TYR A 181 0.16 -4.41 -4.98
CA TYR A 181 1.55 -4.00 -5.05
C TYR A 181 2.45 -4.68 -4.00
N PRO A 182 2.03 -4.88 -2.73
CA PRO A 182 2.85 -5.55 -1.73
C PRO A 182 2.66 -7.08 -1.69
N ILE A 183 2.03 -7.73 -2.68
CA ILE A 183 1.94 -9.21 -2.73
C ILE A 183 3.31 -9.90 -2.58
N PRO A 184 4.42 -9.42 -3.18
CA PRO A 184 5.73 -10.03 -2.96
C PRO A 184 6.15 -10.05 -1.48
N ILE A 185 5.80 -9.01 -0.72
CA ILE A 185 6.04 -8.96 0.73
C ILE A 185 5.17 -9.98 1.46
N ASP A 186 3.87 -10.04 1.13
CA ASP A 186 2.95 -11.02 1.72
C ASP A 186 3.42 -12.46 1.49
N ASN A 187 3.89 -12.76 0.27
CA ASN A 187 4.44 -14.07 -0.10
C ASN A 187 5.72 -14.39 0.68
N TYR A 188 6.63 -13.44 0.81
CA TYR A 188 7.83 -13.60 1.61
C TYR A 188 7.48 -13.93 3.06
N VAL A 189 6.59 -13.17 3.67
CA VAL A 189 6.21 -13.37 5.08
C VAL A 189 5.46 -14.69 5.28
N LYS A 190 4.47 -14.98 4.43
CA LYS A 190 3.58 -16.14 4.62
C LYS A 190 4.16 -17.45 4.09
N ILE A 191 4.84 -17.40 2.95
CA ILE A 191 5.29 -18.61 2.24
C ILE A 191 6.76 -18.88 2.56
N VAL A 192 7.64 -17.90 2.34
CA VAL A 192 9.09 -18.10 2.52
C VAL A 192 9.44 -18.22 4.01
N LYS A 193 8.95 -17.30 4.84
CA LYS A 193 9.24 -17.30 6.29
C LYS A 193 8.21 -18.07 7.13
N GLY A 194 7.10 -18.52 6.56
CA GLY A 194 6.10 -19.35 7.23
C GLY A 194 5.39 -18.68 8.41
N VAL A 195 5.33 -17.34 8.46
CA VAL A 195 4.74 -16.61 9.59
C VAL A 195 3.24 -16.87 9.66
N LYS A 196 2.79 -17.57 10.71
CA LYS A 196 1.38 -17.96 10.90
C LYS A 196 0.49 -16.76 11.16
N PHE A 197 0.93 -15.85 12.03
CA PHE A 197 0.18 -14.74 12.57
C PHE A 197 0.60 -13.42 11.90
N TYR A 198 0.23 -13.26 10.64
CA TYR A 198 0.50 -12.09 9.81
C TYR A 198 -0.79 -11.60 9.18
N GLY A 199 -0.99 -10.29 9.15
CA GLY A 199 -2.11 -9.66 8.47
C GLY A 199 -1.77 -8.26 7.99
N ARG A 200 -2.51 -7.81 6.96
CA ARG A 200 -2.28 -6.51 6.32
C ARG A 200 -3.60 -5.78 6.03
N TYR A 201 -3.56 -4.47 6.24
CA TYR A 201 -4.60 -3.53 5.83
C TYR A 201 -3.95 -2.38 5.07
N MET A 202 -3.97 -2.41 3.74
CA MET A 202 -3.22 -1.51 2.84
C MET A 202 -1.72 -1.52 3.17
N ASP A 203 -1.20 -0.36 3.58
CA ASP A 203 0.17 -0.11 4.02
C ASP A 203 0.47 -0.55 5.46
N ASP A 204 -0.55 -0.68 6.30
CA ASP A 204 -0.41 -1.15 7.67
C ASP A 204 -0.37 -2.69 7.73
N SER A 205 0.68 -3.26 8.30
CA SER A 205 0.76 -4.71 8.52
C SER A 205 1.36 -5.08 9.87
N TYR A 206 1.10 -6.32 10.29
CA TYR A 206 1.68 -6.86 11.53
C TYR A 206 2.11 -8.30 11.36
N ALA A 207 3.14 -8.70 12.12
CA ALA A 207 3.57 -10.08 12.27
C ALA A 207 3.82 -10.38 13.75
N ILE A 208 3.38 -11.57 14.24
CA ILE A 208 3.54 -11.98 15.63
C ILE A 208 4.45 -13.22 15.67
N HIS A 209 5.44 -13.19 16.57
CA HIS A 209 6.37 -14.30 16.80
C HIS A 209 6.91 -14.29 18.24
N GLU A 210 7.35 -15.43 18.73
CA GLU A 210 7.97 -15.56 20.07
C GLU A 210 9.37 -14.92 20.14
N SER A 211 10.18 -15.01 19.07
CA SER A 211 11.52 -14.43 19.00
C SER A 211 11.47 -13.04 18.39
N LYS A 212 12.13 -12.09 19.07
CA LYS A 212 12.36 -10.74 18.60
C LYS A 212 13.37 -10.71 17.45
N GLU A 213 14.41 -11.51 17.56
CA GLU A 213 15.49 -11.64 16.58
C GLU A 213 14.95 -12.14 15.24
N PHE A 214 14.02 -13.10 15.27
CA PHE A 214 13.30 -13.54 14.05
C PHE A 214 12.52 -12.40 13.40
N LEU A 215 11.83 -11.57 14.18
CA LEU A 215 11.09 -10.43 13.64
C LEU A 215 12.02 -9.32 13.12
N GLU A 216 13.20 -9.15 13.70
CA GLU A 216 14.24 -8.25 13.20
C GLU A 216 14.78 -8.73 11.84
N GLU A 217 15.09 -10.02 11.71
CA GLU A 217 15.49 -10.63 10.43
C GLU A 217 14.37 -10.53 9.39
N LEU A 218 13.13 -10.83 9.77
CA LEU A 218 11.95 -10.72 8.92
C LEU A 218 11.81 -9.29 8.38
N LEU A 219 11.99 -8.28 9.23
CA LEU A 219 11.92 -6.87 8.86
C LEU A 219 13.00 -6.50 7.83
N GLN A 220 14.23 -6.99 7.99
CA GLN A 220 15.30 -6.75 7.01
C GLN A 220 14.93 -7.30 5.61
N GLY A 221 14.37 -8.51 5.56
CA GLY A 221 13.90 -9.08 4.31
C GLY A 221 12.73 -8.30 3.69
N ILE A 222 11.79 -7.81 4.52
CA ILE A 222 10.70 -6.94 4.08
C ILE A 222 11.24 -5.63 3.51
N ILE A 223 12.23 -5.00 4.18
CA ILE A 223 12.88 -3.76 3.71
C ILE A 223 13.54 -4.00 2.34
N ALA A 224 14.26 -5.10 2.16
CA ALA A 224 14.91 -5.41 0.89
C ALA A 224 13.89 -5.54 -0.25
N ILE A 225 12.77 -6.26 -0.03
CA ILE A 225 11.71 -6.42 -1.04
C ILE A 225 11.01 -5.07 -1.30
N ALA A 226 10.72 -4.32 -0.25
CA ALA A 226 10.09 -3.00 -0.36
C ALA A 226 10.95 -2.03 -1.20
N ASN A 227 12.26 -2.01 -0.96
CA ASN A 227 13.19 -1.19 -1.73
C ASN A 227 13.21 -1.58 -3.21
N ASN A 228 13.17 -2.88 -3.51
CA ASN A 228 13.08 -3.36 -4.91
C ASN A 228 11.76 -2.91 -5.57
N LEU A 229 10.67 -2.82 -4.81
CA LEU A 229 9.39 -2.27 -5.27
C LEU A 229 9.36 -0.72 -5.29
N GLY A 230 10.42 -0.04 -4.87
CA GLY A 230 10.47 1.42 -4.79
C GLY A 230 9.66 2.03 -3.65
N ILE A 231 9.14 1.23 -2.72
CA ILE A 231 8.47 1.69 -1.51
C ILE A 231 9.40 1.60 -0.30
N THR A 232 9.26 2.52 0.63
CA THR A 232 10.17 2.64 1.77
C THR A 232 9.44 2.35 3.08
N VAL A 233 9.98 1.43 3.87
CA VAL A 233 9.49 1.19 5.23
C VAL A 233 9.73 2.42 6.10
N ASN A 234 8.71 2.87 6.79
CA ASN A 234 8.81 4.01 7.71
C ASN A 234 9.44 3.58 9.03
N THR A 235 10.75 3.77 9.17
CA THR A 235 11.52 3.34 10.35
C THR A 235 11.11 4.05 11.65
N ARG A 236 10.49 5.24 11.57
CA ARG A 236 10.01 5.96 12.76
C ARG A 236 8.71 5.37 13.33
N LYS A 237 7.91 4.73 12.50
CA LYS A 237 6.62 4.13 12.90
C LYS A 237 6.67 2.61 12.99
N THR A 238 7.55 1.97 12.22
CA THR A 238 7.79 0.53 12.29
C THR A 238 8.48 0.18 13.58
N ARG A 239 7.93 -0.79 14.32
CA ARG A 239 8.45 -1.14 15.65
C ARG A 239 8.13 -2.58 16.01
N ILE A 240 9.01 -3.18 16.77
CA ILE A 240 8.80 -4.47 17.43
C ILE A 240 8.54 -4.19 18.91
N VAL A 241 7.40 -4.64 19.41
CA VAL A 241 7.01 -4.44 20.81
C VAL A 241 6.58 -5.75 21.46
N LYS A 242 6.69 -5.86 22.78
CA LYS A 242 6.19 -7.03 23.52
C LYS A 242 4.68 -7.09 23.43
N LEU A 243 4.12 -8.28 23.30
CA LEU A 243 2.67 -8.49 23.28
C LEU A 243 2.00 -8.05 24.59
N SER A 244 2.70 -8.18 25.72
CA SER A 244 2.24 -7.75 27.05
C SER A 244 2.24 -6.23 27.26
N SER A 245 2.89 -5.45 26.39
CA SER A 245 2.87 -4.00 26.45
C SER A 245 1.66 -3.42 25.72
N LEU A 246 1.36 -2.12 25.93
CA LEU A 246 0.35 -1.43 25.14
C LEU A 246 0.89 -0.98 23.78
N TRP A 247 0.20 -1.37 22.73
CA TRP A 247 0.52 -0.97 21.36
C TRP A 247 -0.77 -0.69 20.57
N ARG A 248 -0.65 -0.05 19.41
CA ARG A 248 -1.79 0.34 18.56
C ARG A 248 -1.68 -0.26 17.18
N PHE A 249 -2.82 -0.74 16.67
CA PHE A 249 -3.01 -1.11 15.27
C PHE A 249 -4.40 -0.67 14.81
N LEU A 250 -4.47 -0.04 13.63
CA LEU A 250 -5.71 0.51 13.07
C LEU A 250 -6.54 1.28 14.11
N GLN A 251 -5.86 2.15 14.87
CA GLN A 251 -6.43 3.10 15.87
C GLN A 251 -6.98 2.47 17.15
N VAL A 252 -6.92 1.15 17.30
CA VAL A 252 -7.30 0.47 18.53
C VAL A 252 -6.05 0.10 19.31
N GLN A 253 -6.15 0.20 20.65
CA GLN A 253 -5.10 -0.26 21.56
C GLN A 253 -5.30 -1.73 21.89
N TYR A 254 -4.19 -2.44 21.98
CA TYR A 254 -4.13 -3.85 22.32
C TYR A 254 -3.03 -4.11 23.35
N ALA A 255 -3.24 -5.15 24.15
CA ALA A 255 -2.25 -5.86 24.93
C ALA A 255 -2.72 -7.33 25.02
N LEU A 256 -1.79 -8.27 25.12
CA LEU A 256 -2.10 -9.69 25.29
C LEU A 256 -1.74 -10.13 26.70
#